data_706643d4b7227526b74b42d51a61a2b9
#
_entry.id   706643d4b7227526b74b42d51a61a2b9
#
_cell.length_a   1.000
_cell.length_b   1.000
_cell.length_c   1.000
_cell.angle_alpha   90.00
_cell.angle_beta   90.00
_cell.angle_gamma   90.00
#
_symmetry.space_group_name_H-M   'P 1'
#
loop_
_entity.id
_entity.type
_entity.pdbx_description
1 polymer ?
#
loop_
_entity_poly.entity_id
_entity_poly.type
_entity_poly.pdbx_seq_one_letter_code
_entity_poly.pdbx_strand_id
1 'polypeptide(L)'
;YLIDDPLKWAEEQETKFSVISIGVDFGGTKSATKFQATGITKDYRVVALEEEYIKNEEVDPDALNRRFATFCQMVTAKYGYSQTRADSAETVLIRGLDHTAQKMHLGTQVKNAMKLQITDRIRLVVLLMKQGRFKVSRSCPHLIDALQTAIYDPDKFEDERLDDGTSDIDSLDAFEYSIEPYYKELERAGHMRTVKQ
;
A
#
# COMPACT_ATOMS: atom_id res chain seq x y z
N TYR A 1 1.78 -5.74 15.96
CA TYR A 1 1.48 -5.43 14.57
C TYR A 1 2.33 -6.24 13.59
N LEU A 2 3.61 -6.54 13.94
CA LEU A 2 4.56 -7.23 13.07
C LEU A 2 4.25 -8.73 12.94
N ILE A 3 4.40 -9.25 11.72
CA ILE A 3 4.29 -10.67 11.40
C ILE A 3 5.46 -11.09 10.49
N ASP A 4 5.90 -12.34 10.61
CA ASP A 4 7.01 -12.87 9.81
C ASP A 4 6.52 -13.46 8.48
N ASP A 5 5.40 -14.18 8.49
CA ASP A 5 4.81 -14.84 7.32
C ASP A 5 3.31 -14.52 7.24
N PRO A 6 2.88 -13.70 6.27
CA PRO A 6 1.48 -13.33 6.09
C PRO A 6 0.54 -14.50 5.80
N LEU A 7 0.98 -15.52 5.06
CA LEU A 7 0.15 -16.69 4.73
C LEU A 7 -0.05 -17.57 5.95
N LYS A 8 1.02 -17.84 6.69
CA LYS A 8 0.96 -18.60 7.95
C LYS A 8 0.10 -17.87 8.97
N TRP A 9 0.28 -16.54 9.11
CA TRP A 9 -0.56 -15.73 9.98
C TRP A 9 -2.05 -15.83 9.60
N ALA A 10 -2.39 -15.76 8.31
CA ALA A 10 -3.78 -15.88 7.87
C ALA A 10 -4.37 -17.26 8.20
N GLU A 11 -3.59 -18.33 8.03
CA GLU A 11 -3.96 -19.70 8.41
C GLU A 11 -4.22 -19.81 9.93
N GLU A 12 -3.29 -19.33 10.76
CA GLU A 12 -3.42 -19.30 12.22
C GLU A 12 -4.63 -18.48 12.71
N GLN A 13 -5.06 -17.48 11.93
CA GLN A 13 -6.26 -16.69 12.21
C GLN A 13 -7.55 -17.26 11.57
N GLU A 14 -7.49 -18.46 11.01
CA GLU A 14 -8.61 -19.11 10.30
C GLU A 14 -9.26 -18.21 9.23
N THR A 15 -8.44 -17.37 8.56
CA THR A 15 -8.88 -16.44 7.53
C THR A 15 -8.06 -16.62 6.25
N LYS A 16 -8.42 -15.87 5.22
CA LYS A 16 -7.66 -15.79 3.97
C LYS A 16 -7.84 -14.43 3.31
N PHE A 17 -6.88 -14.06 2.49
CA PHE A 17 -6.98 -12.85 1.70
C PHE A 17 -8.09 -13.00 0.65
N SER A 18 -9.02 -12.06 0.64
CA SER A 18 -10.08 -11.94 -0.36
C SER A 18 -9.73 -10.91 -1.44
N VAL A 19 -8.81 -10.01 -1.11
CA VAL A 19 -8.30 -8.97 -2.00
C VAL A 19 -6.80 -8.89 -1.84
N ILE A 20 -6.08 -8.80 -2.96
CA ILE A 20 -4.69 -8.38 -3.03
C ILE A 20 -4.66 -7.09 -3.85
N SER A 21 -4.02 -6.06 -3.31
CA SER A 21 -3.89 -4.76 -3.95
C SER A 21 -2.46 -4.26 -3.88
N ILE A 22 -2.00 -3.61 -4.94
CA ILE A 22 -0.67 -2.99 -5.00
C ILE A 22 -0.88 -1.47 -5.09
N GLY A 23 -0.26 -0.74 -4.19
CA GLY A 23 -0.14 0.71 -4.28
C GLY A 23 1.22 1.09 -4.86
N VAL A 24 1.23 2.11 -5.69
CA VAL A 24 2.44 2.65 -6.30
C VAL A 24 2.49 4.15 -6.05
N ASP A 25 3.57 4.58 -5.42
CA ASP A 25 3.91 5.98 -5.33
C ASP A 25 5.18 6.24 -6.13
N PHE A 26 5.12 7.20 -7.05
CA PHE A 26 6.25 7.51 -7.93
C PHE A 26 7.12 8.58 -7.29
N GLY A 27 8.38 8.24 -7.06
CA GLY A 27 9.35 9.20 -6.59
C GLY A 27 9.63 10.31 -7.60
N GLY A 28 9.67 11.54 -7.09
CA GLY A 28 10.17 12.71 -7.83
C GLY A 28 11.69 12.75 -7.82
N THR A 29 12.27 13.94 -8.05
CA THR A 29 13.75 14.13 -8.17
C THR A 29 14.53 13.75 -6.90
N LYS A 30 13.87 13.72 -5.74
CA LYS A 30 14.52 13.51 -4.43
C LYS A 30 13.92 12.36 -3.62
N SER A 31 12.80 11.78 -4.06
CA SER A 31 12.10 10.70 -3.38
C SER A 31 12.19 9.38 -4.16
N ALA A 32 11.99 8.27 -3.48
CA ALA A 32 12.06 6.95 -4.10
C ALA A 32 10.69 6.51 -4.63
N THR A 33 10.68 5.71 -5.71
CA THR A 33 9.45 5.03 -6.13
C THR A 33 9.20 3.82 -5.23
N LYS A 34 7.95 3.64 -4.82
CA LYS A 34 7.50 2.58 -3.91
C LYS A 34 6.43 1.72 -4.55
N PHE A 35 6.56 0.40 -4.36
CA PHE A 35 5.49 -0.55 -4.59
C PHE A 35 5.13 -1.20 -3.27
N GLN A 36 3.86 -1.21 -2.92
CA GLN A 36 3.37 -1.83 -1.69
C GLN A 36 2.25 -2.81 -2.00
N ALA A 37 2.50 -4.10 -1.78
CA ALA A 37 1.46 -5.12 -1.84
C ALA A 37 0.74 -5.23 -0.50
N THR A 38 -0.58 -5.23 -0.54
CA THR A 38 -1.46 -5.27 0.64
C THR A 38 -2.55 -6.32 0.44
N GLY A 39 -2.79 -7.13 1.45
CA GLY A 39 -3.88 -8.10 1.51
C GLY A 39 -5.01 -7.62 2.42
N ILE A 40 -6.25 -7.82 1.98
CA ILE A 40 -7.43 -7.62 2.81
C ILE A 40 -8.11 -8.97 3.00
N THR A 41 -8.32 -9.35 4.25
CA THR A 41 -8.96 -10.62 4.58
C THR A 41 -10.49 -10.54 4.49
N LYS A 42 -11.16 -11.70 4.47
CA LYS A 42 -12.62 -11.79 4.45
C LYS A 42 -13.28 -11.09 5.65
N ASP A 43 -12.60 -11.03 6.78
CA ASP A 43 -13.05 -10.37 8.00
C ASP A 43 -12.53 -8.93 8.14
N TYR A 44 -12.11 -8.33 7.02
CA TYR A 44 -11.67 -6.93 6.92
C TYR A 44 -10.45 -6.56 7.76
N ARG A 45 -9.50 -7.47 7.95
CA ARG A 45 -8.17 -7.13 8.43
C ARG A 45 -7.29 -6.77 7.25
N VAL A 46 -6.40 -5.82 7.45
CA VAL A 46 -5.45 -5.31 6.46
C VAL A 46 -4.05 -5.76 6.83
N VAL A 47 -3.34 -6.32 5.87
CA VAL A 47 -1.97 -6.81 6.03
C VAL A 47 -1.09 -6.23 4.93
N ALA A 48 -0.10 -5.43 5.29
CA ALA A 48 0.98 -5.06 4.38
C ALA A 48 1.86 -6.29 4.17
N LEU A 49 1.97 -6.76 2.92
CA LEU A 49 2.52 -8.07 2.57
C LEU A 49 3.98 -8.01 2.15
N GLU A 50 4.25 -7.22 1.11
CA GLU A 50 5.56 -7.07 0.47
C GLU A 50 5.73 -5.62 0.03
N GLU A 51 6.97 -5.13 -0.01
CA GLU A 51 7.28 -3.83 -0.57
C GLU A 51 8.49 -3.89 -1.51
N GLU A 52 8.57 -2.94 -2.41
CA GLU A 52 9.77 -2.63 -3.18
C GLU A 52 10.08 -1.14 -3.10
N TYR A 53 11.30 -0.84 -2.75
CA TYR A 53 11.85 0.51 -2.64
C TYR A 53 12.87 0.72 -3.75
N ILE A 54 12.64 1.72 -4.59
CA ILE A 54 13.46 2.01 -5.77
C ILE A 54 14.00 3.43 -5.67
N LYS A 55 15.30 3.56 -5.44
CA LYS A 55 15.97 4.87 -5.42
C LYS A 55 15.93 5.52 -6.81
N ASN A 56 15.68 6.83 -6.82
CA ASN A 56 15.46 7.57 -8.07
C ASN A 56 16.64 7.57 -9.04
N GLU A 57 17.85 7.49 -8.52
CA GLU A 57 19.09 7.45 -9.32
C GLU A 57 19.22 6.18 -10.19
N GLU A 58 18.37 5.17 -9.94
CA GLU A 58 18.46 3.84 -10.55
C GLU A 58 17.42 3.59 -11.65
N VAL A 59 16.53 4.57 -11.94
CA VAL A 59 15.29 4.25 -12.67
C VAL A 59 15.05 5.10 -13.89
N ASP A 60 15.34 4.52 -15.06
CA ASP A 60 14.67 4.91 -16.30
C ASP A 60 13.27 4.22 -16.39
N PRO A 61 12.36 4.70 -17.27
CA PRO A 61 11.02 4.11 -17.40
C PRO A 61 11.02 2.60 -17.72
N ASP A 62 12.01 2.12 -18.48
CA ASP A 62 12.10 0.69 -18.83
C ASP A 62 12.56 -0.15 -17.63
N ALA A 63 13.49 0.37 -16.84
CA ALA A 63 13.90 -0.27 -15.57
C ALA A 63 12.74 -0.34 -14.59
N LEU A 64 11.96 0.75 -14.48
CA LEU A 64 10.74 0.79 -13.66
C LEU A 64 9.73 -0.28 -14.08
N ASN A 65 9.45 -0.37 -15.38
CA ASN A 65 8.55 -1.36 -15.93
C ASN A 65 9.01 -2.80 -15.65
N ARG A 66 10.31 -3.08 -15.76
CA ARG A 66 10.87 -4.40 -15.45
C ARG A 66 10.75 -4.73 -13.95
N ARG A 67 11.06 -3.78 -13.06
CA ARG A 67 10.93 -3.97 -11.61
C ARG A 67 9.48 -4.22 -11.22
N PHE A 68 8.56 -3.41 -11.75
CA PHE A 68 7.13 -3.60 -11.54
C PHE A 68 6.65 -4.99 -11.99
N ALA A 69 7.11 -5.45 -13.18
CA ALA A 69 6.76 -6.77 -13.67
C ALA A 69 7.25 -7.88 -12.73
N THR A 70 8.49 -7.79 -12.26
CA THR A 70 9.06 -8.75 -11.32
C THR A 70 8.29 -8.77 -9.99
N PHE A 71 7.97 -7.58 -9.46
CA PHE A 71 7.19 -7.44 -8.23
C PHE A 71 5.78 -8.05 -8.38
N CYS A 72 5.05 -7.73 -9.46
CA CYS A 72 3.74 -8.31 -9.73
C CYS A 72 3.79 -9.84 -9.89
N GLN A 73 4.79 -10.38 -10.57
CA GLN A 73 4.97 -11.83 -10.72
C GLN A 73 5.17 -12.51 -9.37
N MET A 74 6.02 -11.94 -8.51
CA MET A 74 6.24 -12.44 -7.14
C MET A 74 4.93 -12.39 -6.32
N VAL A 75 4.23 -11.25 -6.33
CA VAL A 75 2.96 -11.08 -5.61
C VAL A 75 1.91 -12.07 -6.11
N THR A 76 1.77 -12.22 -7.43
CA THR A 76 0.79 -13.13 -8.04
C THR A 76 1.09 -14.59 -7.71
N ALA A 77 2.37 -14.98 -7.76
CA ALA A 77 2.78 -16.35 -7.42
C ALA A 77 2.52 -16.70 -5.94
N LYS A 78 2.67 -15.72 -5.05
CA LYS A 78 2.56 -15.94 -3.59
C LYS A 78 1.14 -15.75 -3.06
N TYR A 79 0.42 -14.76 -3.56
CA TYR A 79 -0.87 -14.33 -3.00
C TYR A 79 -2.04 -14.36 -3.98
N GLY A 80 -1.79 -14.52 -5.28
CA GLY A 80 -2.81 -14.51 -6.33
C GLY A 80 -2.93 -13.18 -7.06
N TYR A 81 -4.00 -13.04 -7.85
CA TYR A 81 -4.27 -11.86 -8.66
C TYR A 81 -4.45 -10.59 -7.81
N SER A 82 -3.93 -9.47 -8.29
CA SER A 82 -3.99 -8.18 -7.63
C SER A 82 -4.68 -7.09 -8.46
N GLN A 83 -5.00 -5.98 -7.82
CA GLN A 83 -5.29 -4.70 -8.47
C GLN A 83 -4.18 -3.74 -8.14
N THR A 84 -3.81 -2.86 -9.08
CA THR A 84 -2.79 -1.84 -8.83
C THR A 84 -3.40 -0.44 -8.86
N ARG A 85 -3.04 0.38 -7.87
CA ARG A 85 -3.38 1.80 -7.75
C ARG A 85 -2.10 2.62 -7.72
N ALA A 86 -1.94 3.52 -8.67
CA ALA A 86 -0.73 4.33 -8.79
C ALA A 86 -1.06 5.82 -8.68
N ASP A 87 -0.13 6.58 -8.14
CA ASP A 87 -0.27 8.03 -8.01
C ASP A 87 -0.70 8.65 -9.35
N SER A 88 -1.82 9.35 -9.33
CA SER A 88 -2.46 9.90 -10.53
C SER A 88 -1.71 11.07 -11.16
N ALA A 89 -0.71 11.64 -10.51
CA ALA A 89 0.10 12.73 -11.07
C ALA A 89 0.96 12.28 -12.27
N GLU A 90 1.41 11.02 -12.27
CA GLU A 90 2.39 10.49 -13.24
C GLU A 90 1.73 9.64 -14.34
N THR A 91 0.85 10.26 -15.14
CA THR A 91 0.02 9.56 -16.14
C THR A 91 0.84 8.79 -17.19
N VAL A 92 2.04 9.23 -17.54
CA VAL A 92 2.91 8.55 -18.51
C VAL A 92 3.44 7.26 -17.91
N LEU A 93 3.90 7.31 -16.66
CA LEU A 93 4.41 6.13 -15.94
C LEU A 93 3.29 5.12 -15.72
N ILE A 94 2.11 5.56 -15.32
CA ILE A 94 0.93 4.68 -15.17
C ILE A 94 0.63 3.91 -16.46
N ARG A 95 0.63 4.59 -17.62
CA ARG A 95 0.42 3.94 -18.92
C ARG A 95 1.51 2.92 -19.24
N GLY A 96 2.76 3.21 -18.88
CA GLY A 96 3.89 2.29 -19.04
C GLY A 96 3.70 1.02 -18.19
N LEU A 97 3.34 1.17 -16.92
CA LEU A 97 3.04 0.05 -16.05
C LEU A 97 1.84 -0.78 -16.55
N ASP A 98 0.75 -0.11 -16.97
CA ASP A 98 -0.46 -0.81 -17.45
C ASP A 98 -0.18 -1.57 -18.76
N HIS A 99 0.54 -0.96 -19.69
CA HIS A 99 0.99 -1.64 -20.91
C HIS A 99 1.86 -2.87 -20.59
N THR A 100 2.77 -2.73 -19.65
CA THR A 100 3.63 -3.83 -19.21
C THR A 100 2.81 -4.96 -18.57
N ALA A 101 1.84 -4.62 -17.71
CA ALA A 101 0.96 -5.58 -17.07
C ALA A 101 0.14 -6.38 -18.09
N GLN A 102 -0.41 -5.70 -19.08
CA GLN A 102 -1.17 -6.33 -20.17
C GLN A 102 -0.30 -7.22 -21.05
N LYS A 103 0.84 -6.69 -21.54
CA LYS A 103 1.77 -7.40 -22.42
C LYS A 103 2.34 -8.67 -21.79
N MET A 104 2.63 -8.63 -20.49
CA MET A 104 3.24 -9.75 -19.77
C MET A 104 2.22 -10.60 -19.00
N HIS A 105 0.94 -10.30 -19.11
CA HIS A 105 -0.14 -11.02 -18.42
C HIS A 105 0.10 -11.13 -16.89
N LEU A 106 0.47 -10.02 -16.26
CA LEU A 106 0.92 -10.02 -14.85
C LEU A 106 -0.19 -10.26 -13.82
N GLY A 107 -1.43 -10.50 -14.22
CA GLY A 107 -2.53 -10.74 -13.30
C GLY A 107 -2.93 -9.51 -12.48
N THR A 108 -2.65 -8.32 -12.98
CA THR A 108 -3.05 -7.04 -12.37
C THR A 108 -3.54 -6.05 -13.43
N GLN A 109 -4.36 -5.09 -13.01
CA GLN A 109 -4.77 -3.94 -13.81
C GLN A 109 -4.35 -2.67 -13.10
N VAL A 110 -3.62 -1.80 -13.80
CA VAL A 110 -3.13 -0.55 -13.23
C VAL A 110 -4.16 0.56 -13.43
N LYS A 111 -4.54 1.23 -12.35
CA LYS A 111 -5.49 2.37 -12.35
C LYS A 111 -4.92 3.50 -11.50
N ASN A 112 -5.44 4.69 -11.72
CA ASN A 112 -5.14 5.84 -10.88
C ASN A 112 -5.57 5.58 -9.43
N ALA A 113 -4.77 6.03 -8.47
CA ALA A 113 -5.17 6.19 -7.08
C ALA A 113 -6.34 7.18 -6.98
N MET A 114 -7.21 6.98 -6.00
CA MET A 114 -8.38 7.83 -5.79
C MET A 114 -7.99 9.18 -5.19
N LYS A 115 -6.86 9.23 -4.48
CA LYS A 115 -6.37 10.39 -3.74
C LYS A 115 -7.43 10.96 -2.80
N LEU A 116 -7.95 10.10 -1.93
CA LEU A 116 -8.79 10.55 -0.82
C LEU A 116 -8.05 11.61 0.01
N GLN A 117 -8.81 12.45 0.71
CA GLN A 117 -8.21 13.47 1.59
C GLN A 117 -7.20 12.82 2.55
N ILE A 118 -6.06 13.45 2.74
CA ILE A 118 -4.98 12.91 3.57
C ILE A 118 -5.46 12.58 4.99
N THR A 119 -6.31 13.43 5.56
CA THR A 119 -6.92 13.21 6.87
C THR A 119 -7.76 11.94 6.94
N ASP A 120 -8.51 11.61 5.89
CA ASP A 120 -9.32 10.40 5.82
C ASP A 120 -8.43 9.17 5.72
N ARG A 121 -7.37 9.22 4.91
CA ARG A 121 -6.39 8.15 4.77
C ARG A 121 -5.71 7.84 6.10
N ILE A 122 -5.22 8.88 6.80
CA ILE A 122 -4.60 8.75 8.13
C ILE A 122 -5.59 8.16 9.14
N ARG A 123 -6.83 8.67 9.18
CA ARG A 123 -7.87 8.20 10.10
C ARG A 123 -8.20 6.73 9.90
N LEU A 124 -8.27 6.26 8.65
CA LEU A 124 -8.49 4.85 8.36
C LEU A 124 -7.39 3.97 8.94
N VAL A 125 -6.11 4.32 8.70
CA VAL A 125 -4.97 3.56 9.22
C VAL A 125 -4.98 3.51 10.75
N VAL A 126 -5.22 4.66 11.40
CA VAL A 126 -5.34 4.75 12.86
C VAL A 126 -6.50 3.91 13.39
N LEU A 127 -7.65 3.90 12.71
CA LEU A 127 -8.80 3.08 13.06
C LEU A 127 -8.47 1.59 12.99
N LEU A 128 -7.84 1.14 11.90
CA LEU A 128 -7.42 -0.24 11.70
C LEU A 128 -6.43 -0.68 12.80
N MET A 129 -5.49 0.18 13.15
CA MET A 129 -4.54 -0.07 14.24
C MET A 129 -5.24 -0.19 15.60
N LYS A 130 -6.07 0.79 15.97
CA LYS A 130 -6.81 0.79 17.24
C LYS A 130 -7.68 -0.44 17.43
N GLN A 131 -8.22 -0.98 16.34
CA GLN A 131 -9.07 -2.16 16.35
C GLN A 131 -8.32 -3.49 16.23
N GLY A 132 -6.98 -3.47 16.18
CA GLY A 132 -6.16 -4.67 15.99
C GLY A 132 -6.33 -5.33 14.62
N ARG A 133 -6.87 -4.60 13.64
CA ARG A 133 -7.15 -5.07 12.27
C ARG A 133 -6.02 -4.80 11.28
N PHE A 134 -4.91 -4.25 11.73
CA PHE A 134 -3.74 -3.97 10.91
C PHE A 134 -2.57 -4.87 11.31
N LYS A 135 -1.91 -5.43 10.30
CA LYS A 135 -0.64 -6.15 10.43
C LYS A 135 0.32 -5.69 9.34
N VAL A 136 1.60 -5.81 9.62
CA VAL A 136 2.64 -5.53 8.64
C VAL A 136 3.69 -6.64 8.67
N SER A 137 4.03 -7.15 7.49
CA SER A 137 5.10 -8.13 7.31
C SER A 137 6.47 -7.48 7.56
N ARG A 138 7.40 -8.24 8.14
CA ARG A 138 8.81 -7.81 8.21
C ARG A 138 9.46 -7.64 6.84
N SER A 139 8.82 -8.13 5.77
CA SER A 139 9.22 -7.85 4.38
C SER A 139 8.97 -6.40 3.95
N CYS A 140 8.37 -5.56 4.82
CA CYS A 140 8.08 -4.15 4.55
C CYS A 140 8.87 -3.22 5.50
N PRO A 141 10.21 -3.22 5.48
CA PRO A 141 11.02 -2.43 6.42
C PRO A 141 10.82 -0.92 6.28
N HIS A 142 10.63 -0.40 5.06
CA HIS A 142 10.41 1.03 4.83
C HIS A 142 9.04 1.49 5.34
N LEU A 143 7.98 0.71 5.10
CA LEU A 143 6.67 1.00 5.67
C LEU A 143 6.68 0.92 7.20
N ILE A 144 7.42 -0.04 7.79
CA ILE A 144 7.58 -0.14 9.24
C ILE A 144 8.26 1.10 9.80
N ASP A 145 9.34 1.55 9.18
CA ASP A 145 10.05 2.77 9.58
C ASP A 145 9.15 4.00 9.47
N ALA A 146 8.46 4.16 8.33
CA ALA A 146 7.53 5.25 8.10
C ALA A 146 6.40 5.31 9.15
N LEU A 147 5.83 4.16 9.52
CA LEU A 147 4.79 4.08 10.57
C LEU A 147 5.32 4.44 11.97
N GLN A 148 6.62 4.29 12.21
CA GLN A 148 7.25 4.63 13.48
C GLN A 148 7.71 6.08 13.57
N THR A 149 8.07 6.69 12.45
CA THR A 149 8.72 8.01 12.38
C THR A 149 7.81 9.13 11.88
N ALA A 150 6.70 8.80 11.18
CA ALA A 150 5.79 9.83 10.67
C ALA A 150 5.17 10.64 11.80
N ILE A 151 5.28 11.96 11.69
CA ILE A 151 4.68 12.94 12.60
C ILE A 151 3.78 13.90 11.83
N TYR A 152 2.89 14.59 12.54
CA TYR A 152 2.10 15.67 11.96
C TYR A 152 2.96 16.92 11.77
N ASP A 153 2.65 17.65 10.70
CA ASP A 153 3.25 18.95 10.43
C ASP A 153 2.72 19.98 11.45
N PRO A 154 3.58 20.52 12.34
CA PRO A 154 3.15 21.47 13.37
C PRO A 154 2.71 22.82 12.81
N ASP A 155 3.06 23.14 11.56
CA ASP A 155 2.74 24.40 10.88
C ASP A 155 1.41 24.34 10.10
N LYS A 156 0.76 23.17 10.07
CA LYS A 156 -0.52 22.94 9.39
C LYS A 156 -1.69 22.91 10.36
N PHE A 157 -2.84 23.48 9.94
CA PHE A 157 -4.07 23.43 10.72
C PHE A 157 -4.79 22.08 10.64
N GLU A 158 -4.56 21.33 9.56
CA GLU A 158 -5.12 20.01 9.35
C GLU A 158 -4.11 18.93 9.75
N ASP A 159 -4.60 17.73 10.02
CA ASP A 159 -3.77 16.54 10.32
C ASP A 159 -3.03 16.07 9.06
N GLU A 160 -2.11 16.89 8.57
CA GLU A 160 -1.19 16.55 7.48
C GLU A 160 0.12 16.01 8.06
N ARG A 161 0.80 15.14 7.31
CA ARG A 161 2.11 14.63 7.70
C ARG A 161 3.20 15.63 7.35
N LEU A 162 4.22 15.68 8.19
CA LEU A 162 5.44 16.44 7.91
C LEU A 162 6.23 15.73 6.79
N ASP A 163 6.37 16.41 5.65
CA ASP A 163 7.13 15.95 4.48
C ASP A 163 8.39 16.80 4.31
N ASP A 164 9.36 16.57 5.19
CA ASP A 164 10.66 17.26 5.20
C ASP A 164 11.84 16.32 4.93
N GLY A 165 11.55 15.06 4.58
CA GLY A 165 12.52 14.01 4.35
C GLY A 165 13.02 13.31 5.61
N THR A 166 12.46 13.62 6.79
CA THR A 166 12.79 12.91 8.04
C THR A 166 12.05 11.59 8.19
N SER A 167 10.93 11.42 7.47
CA SER A 167 10.14 10.18 7.41
C SER A 167 9.94 9.74 5.97
N ASP A 168 9.79 8.43 5.76
CA ASP A 168 9.51 7.85 4.43
C ASP A 168 8.00 7.93 4.11
N ILE A 169 7.51 9.15 3.83
CA ILE A 169 6.09 9.42 3.54
C ILE A 169 5.62 8.67 2.29
N ASP A 170 6.47 8.52 1.28
CA ASP A 170 6.17 7.80 0.04
C ASP A 170 5.74 6.34 0.31
N SER A 171 6.32 5.69 1.33
CA SER A 171 5.91 4.34 1.74
C SER A 171 4.50 4.30 2.35
N LEU A 172 4.12 5.35 3.10
CA LEU A 172 2.75 5.47 3.61
C LEU A 172 1.76 5.75 2.49
N ASP A 173 2.10 6.63 1.55
CA ASP A 173 1.24 6.93 0.41
C ASP A 173 1.01 5.71 -0.48
N ALA A 174 2.06 4.97 -0.83
CA ALA A 174 1.92 3.71 -1.57
C ALA A 174 1.03 2.71 -0.83
N PHE A 175 1.20 2.55 0.49
CA PHE A 175 0.33 1.69 1.30
C PHE A 175 -1.14 2.16 1.26
N GLU A 176 -1.37 3.44 1.47
CA GLU A 176 -2.72 4.02 1.49
C GLU A 176 -3.41 3.92 0.14
N TYR A 177 -2.71 4.16 -0.99
CA TYR A 177 -3.26 3.95 -2.33
C TYR A 177 -3.72 2.51 -2.55
N SER A 178 -3.05 1.53 -1.94
CA SER A 178 -3.46 0.13 -2.04
C SER A 178 -4.80 -0.17 -1.37
N ILE A 179 -5.17 0.54 -0.31
CA ILE A 179 -6.39 0.31 0.48
C ILE A 179 -7.53 1.30 0.21
N GLU A 180 -7.26 2.46 -0.40
CA GLU A 180 -8.27 3.48 -0.72
C GLU A 180 -9.53 2.95 -1.40
N PRO A 181 -9.46 2.03 -2.38
CA PRO A 181 -10.66 1.50 -3.05
C PRO A 181 -11.64 0.81 -2.10
N TYR A 182 -11.15 0.39 -0.95
CA TYR A 182 -11.89 -0.39 0.05
C TYR A 182 -12.21 0.44 1.31
N TYR A 183 -12.00 1.75 1.26
CA TYR A 183 -12.17 2.66 2.40
C TYR A 183 -13.51 2.47 3.10
N LYS A 184 -14.61 2.52 2.34
CA LYS A 184 -15.97 2.44 2.90
C LYS A 184 -16.26 1.09 3.57
N GLU A 185 -15.78 0.01 2.98
CA GLU A 185 -15.94 -1.35 3.51
C GLU A 185 -15.13 -1.52 4.79
N LEU A 186 -13.89 -1.05 4.79
CA LEU A 186 -12.99 -1.12 5.95
C LEU A 186 -13.49 -0.28 7.11
N GLU A 187 -13.99 0.93 6.84
CA GLU A 187 -14.58 1.81 7.85
C GLU A 187 -15.85 1.20 8.44
N ARG A 188 -16.80 0.76 7.59
CA ARG A 188 -18.07 0.16 8.02
C ARG A 188 -17.84 -1.09 8.88
N ALA A 189 -16.92 -1.96 8.49
CA ALA A 189 -16.58 -3.15 9.27
C ALA A 189 -16.03 -2.79 10.66
N GLY A 190 -15.38 -1.64 10.81
CA GLY A 190 -14.95 -1.09 12.08
C GLY A 190 -16.12 -0.74 13.00
N HIS A 191 -17.10 -0.05 12.48
CA HIS A 191 -18.28 0.37 13.25
C HIS A 191 -19.14 -0.81 13.72
N MET A 192 -19.31 -1.86 12.90
CA MET A 192 -20.08 -3.05 13.27
C MET A 192 -19.47 -3.83 14.45
N ARG A 193 -18.15 -3.77 14.64
CA ARG A 193 -17.48 -4.45 15.77
C ARG A 193 -17.63 -3.68 17.09
N THR A 194 -17.67 -2.36 17.02
CA THR A 194 -17.81 -1.49 18.22
C THR A 194 -19.20 -1.62 18.87
N VAL A 195 -20.23 -1.98 18.09
CA VAL A 195 -21.62 -2.15 18.61
C VAL A 195 -21.84 -3.51 19.28
N LYS A 196 -20.91 -4.46 19.15
CA LYS A 196 -21.02 -5.83 19.73
C LYS A 196 -20.18 -6.03 21.00
N GLN A 197 -19.52 -5.01 21.48
CA GLN A 197 -18.84 -4.96 22.78
C GLN A 197 -19.66 -4.12 23.76
#